data_f3b96612d2524e0ab6f57c836b693aea
#
_entry.id   f3b96612d2524e0ab6f57c836b693aea
#
_cell.length_a   1.000
_cell.length_b   1.000
_cell.length_c   1.000
_cell.angle_alpha   90.00
_cell.angle_beta   90.00
_cell.angle_gamma   90.00
#
_symmetry.space_group_name_H-M   'P 1'
#
loop_
_entity.id
_entity.type
_entity.pdbx_description
1 polymer ?
#
loop_
_entity_poly.entity_id
_entity_poly.type
_entity_poly.pdbx_seq_one_letter_code
_entity_poly.pdbx_strand_id
1 'polypeptide(L)'
;MSETSSISKATPSARYKHPEGYRLRRGRNWFFLGLTYASYYLCRYNLSPVAPELMRDLGFSRTQYGWINTGRDGAYAIGQMINGLFTDRIGGKLAMTIGAIGTIVLNLTFGLVAWSNFVWLLPILIFVRSADGYMQAFGAPGMIKINTAWFRRQERGAFAGIFGAMINIGAVVAGLFGRYIVAGMSIPLIFFTLTVPKMDWRYIFIIPPIIVAVIVLLMNLFVKNNPEEAGYEIVHDDEPKDDDPNEKVRLRDVFRKIASNKVVWIVAAAYFCTGFVRRAVESWWAVYLHEVWDAGKESGLYTAFVWGLPATATIGSMMSGYISDLFFRGRRAPVAAMLYMAQVGFTLAALMLCNSELATGALAVTLIIGISMMCNSTHSILGTAAAMDLGGRKMAGCSSGIIDSFQYYGAMLSGAGVGKLFDMFAHGSAATTQDADGMDPRIWFATMLPFGFFGASLMGYLWWRHRGVGSAGT
;
A
#
# COMPACT_ATOMS: atom_id res chain seq x y z
N MET A 1 1.62 37.80 -49.42
CA MET A 1 2.45 36.59 -49.41
C MET A 1 2.30 35.94 -48.04
N SER A 2 1.47 34.96 -47.97
CA SER A 2 1.11 34.23 -46.73
C SER A 2 1.95 32.97 -46.63
N GLU A 3 2.86 32.93 -45.66
CA GLU A 3 3.57 31.69 -45.30
C GLU A 3 2.63 30.81 -44.47
N THR A 4 2.11 29.79 -45.10
CA THR A 4 1.42 28.68 -44.45
C THR A 4 2.46 27.80 -43.75
N SER A 5 2.54 27.88 -42.42
CA SER A 5 3.31 26.93 -41.62
C SER A 5 2.73 25.52 -41.76
N SER A 6 3.45 24.67 -42.48
CA SER A 6 3.18 23.24 -42.59
C SER A 6 3.33 22.57 -41.22
N ILE A 7 2.23 22.22 -40.59
CA ILE A 7 2.20 21.30 -39.46
C ILE A 7 2.70 19.94 -39.97
N SER A 8 3.94 19.60 -39.66
CA SER A 8 4.53 18.30 -39.93
C SER A 8 3.67 17.22 -39.22
N LYS A 9 2.91 16.46 -40.01
CA LYS A 9 2.26 15.24 -39.51
C LYS A 9 3.36 14.29 -39.06
N ALA A 10 3.45 14.09 -37.76
CA ALA A 10 4.34 13.10 -37.17
C ALA A 10 4.07 11.74 -37.82
N THR A 11 5.03 11.23 -38.52
CA THR A 11 5.05 9.89 -39.14
C THR A 11 4.77 8.87 -38.02
N PRO A 12 3.90 7.86 -38.22
CA PRO A 12 3.70 6.81 -37.23
C PRO A 12 5.07 6.17 -36.94
N SER A 13 5.53 6.22 -35.69
CA SER A 13 6.79 5.65 -35.27
C SER A 13 6.86 4.19 -35.72
N ALA A 14 7.87 3.85 -36.52
CA ALA A 14 8.09 2.49 -36.94
C ALA A 14 8.04 1.58 -35.73
N ARG A 15 7.18 0.54 -35.74
CA ARG A 15 7.04 -0.40 -34.63
C ARG A 15 8.42 -0.98 -34.34
N TYR A 16 8.99 -0.57 -33.21
CA TYR A 16 10.29 -1.07 -32.76
C TYR A 16 10.24 -2.59 -32.65
N LYS A 17 11.10 -3.28 -33.39
CA LYS A 17 11.22 -4.73 -33.30
C LYS A 17 12.20 -5.06 -32.17
N HIS A 18 11.68 -5.65 -31.10
CA HIS A 18 12.54 -6.19 -30.05
C HIS A 18 13.44 -7.30 -30.59
N PRO A 19 14.68 -7.45 -30.08
CA PRO A 19 15.56 -8.58 -30.40
C PRO A 19 14.86 -9.92 -30.17
N GLU A 20 15.27 -10.95 -30.89
CA GLU A 20 14.70 -12.30 -30.72
C GLU A 20 14.90 -12.79 -29.28
N GLY A 21 13.87 -13.45 -28.71
CA GLY A 21 13.89 -13.92 -27.33
C GLY A 21 13.72 -12.85 -26.24
N TYR A 22 13.88 -11.56 -26.55
CA TYR A 22 13.81 -10.49 -25.56
C TYR A 22 12.47 -10.45 -24.81
N ARG A 23 11.35 -10.58 -25.51
CA ARG A 23 10.00 -10.53 -24.90
C ARG A 23 9.81 -11.63 -23.85
N LEU A 24 10.27 -12.85 -24.15
CA LEU A 24 10.18 -13.98 -23.22
C LEU A 24 11.11 -13.75 -22.02
N ARG A 25 12.32 -13.28 -22.26
CA ARG A 25 13.30 -12.95 -21.20
C ARG A 25 12.79 -11.84 -20.30
N ARG A 26 12.24 -10.76 -20.86
CA ARG A 26 11.61 -9.66 -20.15
C ARG A 26 10.40 -10.13 -19.33
N GLY A 27 9.54 -10.98 -19.91
CA GLY A 27 8.39 -11.57 -19.23
C GLY A 27 8.80 -12.38 -18.01
N ARG A 28 9.81 -13.24 -18.14
CA ARG A 28 10.37 -14.00 -17.02
C ARG A 28 10.96 -13.10 -15.94
N ASN A 29 11.72 -12.08 -16.33
CA ASN A 29 12.29 -11.10 -15.40
C ASN A 29 11.20 -10.38 -14.60
N TRP A 30 10.18 -9.92 -15.29
CA TRP A 30 9.05 -9.22 -14.72
C TRP A 30 8.21 -10.10 -13.79
N PHE A 31 7.96 -11.36 -14.18
CA PHE A 31 7.17 -12.30 -13.38
C PHE A 31 7.80 -12.57 -12.01
N PHE A 32 9.08 -12.96 -11.98
CA PHE A 32 9.76 -13.24 -10.72
C PHE A 32 9.96 -11.98 -9.87
N LEU A 33 10.17 -10.83 -10.49
CA LEU A 33 10.23 -9.55 -9.80
C LEU A 33 8.88 -9.21 -9.13
N GLY A 34 7.79 -9.33 -9.87
CA GLY A 34 6.44 -9.08 -9.39
C GLY A 34 6.02 -10.06 -8.31
N LEU A 35 6.32 -11.35 -8.49
CA LEU A 35 6.05 -12.39 -7.50
C LEU A 35 6.80 -12.11 -6.19
N THR A 36 8.05 -11.67 -6.25
CA THR A 36 8.83 -11.29 -5.07
C THR A 36 8.21 -10.10 -4.36
N TYR A 37 7.83 -9.07 -5.08
CA TYR A 37 7.20 -7.90 -4.46
C TYR A 37 5.81 -8.23 -3.88
N ALA A 38 5.01 -9.04 -4.57
CA ALA A 38 3.75 -9.57 -4.05
C ALA A 38 3.95 -10.42 -2.79
N SER A 39 5.02 -11.21 -2.74
CA SER A 39 5.33 -12.04 -1.56
C SER A 39 5.69 -11.22 -0.32
N TYR A 40 6.22 -10.00 -0.46
CA TYR A 40 6.42 -9.09 0.67
C TYR A 40 5.11 -8.79 1.40
N TYR A 41 4.00 -8.76 0.67
CA TYR A 41 2.68 -8.50 1.23
C TYR A 41 2.19 -9.62 2.14
N LEU A 42 2.67 -10.87 1.95
CA LEU A 42 2.41 -11.96 2.89
C LEU A 42 2.94 -11.66 4.30
N CYS A 43 4.13 -11.05 4.38
CA CYS A 43 4.76 -10.66 5.64
C CYS A 43 4.31 -9.28 6.13
N ARG A 44 3.76 -8.44 5.24
CA ARG A 44 3.28 -7.09 5.57
C ARG A 44 1.91 -7.10 6.23
N TYR A 45 0.99 -7.89 5.68
CA TYR A 45 -0.40 -7.93 6.11
C TYR A 45 -0.74 -9.11 7.02
N ASN A 46 0.25 -9.85 7.50
CA ASN A 46 0.06 -11.02 8.36
C ASN A 46 -0.40 -10.70 9.79
N LEU A 47 -0.13 -9.50 10.30
CA LEU A 47 -0.45 -9.13 11.68
C LEU A 47 -1.94 -8.86 11.89
N SER A 48 -2.59 -8.12 10.98
CA SER A 48 -3.98 -7.71 11.14
C SER A 48 -4.97 -8.89 11.21
N PRO A 49 -4.86 -9.94 10.37
CA PRO A 49 -5.74 -11.11 10.46
C PRO A 49 -5.70 -11.86 11.79
N VAL A 50 -4.63 -11.74 12.56
CA VAL A 50 -4.43 -12.44 13.84
C VAL A 50 -4.39 -11.49 15.04
N ALA A 51 -4.78 -10.23 14.84
CA ALA A 51 -4.77 -9.23 15.90
C ALA A 51 -5.61 -9.62 17.12
N PRO A 52 -6.84 -10.17 16.98
CA PRO A 52 -7.62 -10.60 18.13
C PRO A 52 -6.92 -11.68 18.97
N GLU A 53 -6.37 -12.71 18.32
CA GLU A 53 -5.65 -13.80 18.99
C GLU A 53 -4.37 -13.29 19.65
N LEU A 54 -3.62 -12.43 18.95
CA LEU A 54 -2.39 -11.83 19.48
C LEU A 54 -2.69 -11.04 20.77
N MET A 55 -3.72 -10.17 20.74
CA MET A 55 -4.08 -9.36 21.91
C MET A 55 -4.55 -10.24 23.06
N ARG A 56 -5.41 -11.21 22.81
CA ARG A 56 -5.90 -12.15 23.82
C ARG A 56 -4.78 -12.97 24.45
N ASP A 57 -3.92 -13.60 23.64
CA ASP A 57 -2.94 -14.56 24.13
C ASP A 57 -1.72 -13.89 24.79
N LEU A 58 -1.37 -12.67 24.38
CA LEU A 58 -0.29 -11.89 24.98
C LEU A 58 -0.77 -10.90 26.03
N GLY A 59 -2.07 -10.79 26.25
CA GLY A 59 -2.66 -9.83 27.19
C GLY A 59 -2.44 -8.36 26.78
N PHE A 60 -2.34 -8.08 25.49
CA PHE A 60 -2.07 -6.73 24.99
C PHE A 60 -3.37 -5.93 24.84
N SER A 61 -3.34 -4.67 25.29
CA SER A 61 -4.39 -3.71 25.00
C SER A 61 -4.39 -3.30 23.52
N ARG A 62 -5.48 -2.68 23.06
CA ARG A 62 -5.60 -2.12 21.71
C ARG A 62 -4.53 -1.04 21.46
N THR A 63 -4.20 -0.25 22.48
CA THR A 63 -3.09 0.72 22.42
C THR A 63 -1.74 0.01 22.16
N GLN A 64 -1.46 -1.08 22.86
CA GLN A 64 -0.21 -1.83 22.74
C GLN A 64 -0.09 -2.48 21.36
N TYR A 65 -1.14 -3.10 20.84
CA TYR A 65 -1.21 -3.55 19.46
C TYR A 65 -1.00 -2.41 18.46
N GLY A 66 -1.62 -1.26 18.71
CA GLY A 66 -1.45 -0.05 17.90
C GLY A 66 0.00 0.42 17.84
N TRP A 67 0.78 0.33 18.92
CA TRP A 67 2.20 0.68 18.93
C TRP A 67 3.05 -0.19 18.01
N ILE A 68 2.72 -1.48 17.88
CA ILE A 68 3.41 -2.39 16.95
C ILE A 68 3.23 -1.91 15.50
N ASN A 69 2.00 -1.50 15.14
CA ASN A 69 1.71 -0.94 13.81
C ASN A 69 2.36 0.44 13.61
N THR A 70 2.28 1.33 14.60
CA THR A 70 2.89 2.66 14.60
C THR A 70 4.40 2.58 14.35
N GLY A 71 5.10 1.70 15.06
CA GLY A 71 6.54 1.50 14.88
C GLY A 71 6.89 1.05 13.47
N ARG A 72 6.14 0.10 12.94
CA ARG A 72 6.33 -0.39 11.57
C ARG A 72 6.14 0.69 10.52
N ASP A 73 5.04 1.44 10.61
CA ASP A 73 4.69 2.42 9.59
C ASP A 73 5.61 3.64 9.65
N GLY A 74 6.02 4.07 10.85
CA GLY A 74 7.01 5.12 11.02
C GLY A 74 8.39 4.74 10.46
N ALA A 75 8.86 3.53 10.75
CA ALA A 75 10.12 3.04 10.20
C ALA A 75 10.07 2.85 8.69
N TYR A 76 8.94 2.41 8.14
CA TYR A 76 8.71 2.32 6.70
C TYR A 76 8.75 3.71 6.05
N ALA A 77 8.13 4.74 6.65
CA ALA A 77 8.17 6.11 6.16
C ALA A 77 9.61 6.63 6.02
N ILE A 78 10.43 6.41 7.05
CA ILE A 78 11.86 6.77 7.05
C ILE A 78 12.60 5.98 5.96
N GLY A 79 12.32 4.68 5.88
CA GLY A 79 12.94 3.80 4.88
C GLY A 79 12.61 4.23 3.45
N GLN A 80 11.39 4.65 3.14
CA GLN A 80 11.01 5.14 1.81
C GLN A 80 11.84 6.35 1.37
N MET A 81 12.16 7.26 2.29
CA MET A 81 13.00 8.42 1.98
C MET A 81 14.45 8.04 1.73
N ILE A 82 14.99 7.07 2.46
CA ILE A 82 16.43 6.77 2.51
C ILE A 82 16.78 5.64 1.52
N ASN A 83 15.99 4.57 1.47
CA ASN A 83 16.34 3.36 0.72
C ASN A 83 16.32 3.56 -0.79
N GLY A 84 15.59 4.56 -1.30
CA GLY A 84 15.68 4.95 -2.70
C GLY A 84 17.10 5.35 -3.11
N LEU A 85 17.77 6.14 -2.27
CA LEU A 85 19.14 6.59 -2.49
C LEU A 85 20.16 5.44 -2.44
N PHE A 86 19.96 4.51 -1.49
CA PHE A 86 20.78 3.30 -1.41
C PHE A 86 20.56 2.41 -2.65
N THR A 87 19.33 2.23 -3.06
CA THR A 87 18.95 1.42 -4.22
C THR A 87 19.62 1.93 -5.51
N ASP A 88 19.75 3.26 -5.65
CA ASP A 88 20.45 3.84 -6.80
C ASP A 88 21.93 3.50 -6.84
N ARG A 89 22.56 3.28 -5.71
CA ARG A 89 23.97 2.91 -5.62
C ARG A 89 24.22 1.42 -5.77
N ILE A 90 23.41 0.59 -5.08
CA ILE A 90 23.64 -0.87 -5.00
C ILE A 90 22.92 -1.68 -6.09
N GLY A 91 22.00 -1.06 -6.82
CA GLY A 91 21.18 -1.73 -7.83
C GLY A 91 19.88 -2.31 -7.25
N GLY A 92 18.86 -2.41 -8.12
CA GLY A 92 17.51 -2.80 -7.72
C GLY A 92 17.42 -4.23 -7.19
N LYS A 93 18.10 -5.18 -7.82
CA LYS A 93 18.09 -6.60 -7.43
C LYS A 93 18.67 -6.81 -6.02
N LEU A 94 19.84 -6.21 -5.74
CA LEU A 94 20.48 -6.34 -4.43
C LEU A 94 19.65 -5.65 -3.36
N ALA A 95 19.08 -4.46 -3.64
CA ALA A 95 18.20 -3.75 -2.72
C ALA A 95 16.98 -4.62 -2.32
N MET A 96 16.29 -5.21 -3.30
CA MET A 96 15.16 -6.11 -3.03
C MET A 96 15.60 -7.35 -2.25
N THR A 97 16.76 -7.90 -2.54
CA THR A 97 17.30 -9.08 -1.81
C THR A 97 17.58 -8.74 -0.35
N ILE A 98 18.21 -7.61 -0.07
CA ILE A 98 18.47 -7.14 1.31
C ILE A 98 17.14 -6.92 2.06
N GLY A 99 16.19 -6.23 1.44
CA GLY A 99 14.86 -6.02 2.02
C GLY A 99 14.13 -7.32 2.32
N ALA A 100 14.19 -8.29 1.41
CA ALA A 100 13.56 -9.60 1.58
C ALA A 100 14.21 -10.43 2.69
N ILE A 101 15.54 -10.51 2.72
CA ILE A 101 16.25 -11.25 3.78
C ILE A 101 15.95 -10.62 5.14
N GLY A 102 15.99 -9.29 5.25
CA GLY A 102 15.60 -8.58 6.48
C GLY A 102 14.17 -8.92 6.91
N THR A 103 13.22 -8.86 5.98
CA THR A 103 11.82 -9.22 6.23
C THR A 103 11.65 -10.67 6.69
N ILE A 104 12.34 -11.62 6.05
CA ILE A 104 12.30 -13.05 6.42
C ILE A 104 12.79 -13.21 7.85
N VAL A 105 13.99 -12.73 8.15
CA VAL A 105 14.61 -12.87 9.49
C VAL A 105 13.75 -12.21 10.56
N LEU A 106 13.27 -10.99 10.32
CA LEU A 106 12.51 -10.24 11.32
C LEU A 106 11.11 -10.80 11.54
N ASN A 107 10.43 -11.33 10.52
CA ASN A 107 9.17 -12.04 10.72
C ASN A 107 9.36 -13.34 11.49
N LEU A 108 10.37 -14.15 11.16
CA LEU A 108 10.71 -15.34 11.94
C LEU A 108 11.03 -14.99 13.39
N THR A 109 11.82 -13.94 13.62
CA THR A 109 12.12 -13.44 14.97
C THR A 109 10.85 -13.02 15.71
N PHE A 110 9.92 -12.30 15.05
CA PHE A 110 8.64 -11.90 15.63
C PHE A 110 7.84 -13.13 16.09
N GLY A 111 7.67 -14.13 15.21
CA GLY A 111 6.97 -15.36 15.53
C GLY A 111 7.59 -16.12 16.69
N LEU A 112 8.92 -16.29 16.70
CA LEU A 112 9.63 -17.00 17.76
C LEU A 112 9.60 -16.25 19.10
N VAL A 113 9.81 -14.95 19.09
CA VAL A 113 9.77 -14.12 20.31
C VAL A 113 8.34 -14.08 20.90
N ALA A 114 7.32 -14.15 20.08
CA ALA A 114 5.92 -14.17 20.53
C ALA A 114 5.55 -15.44 21.34
N TRP A 115 6.35 -16.49 21.36
CA TRP A 115 6.21 -17.63 22.28
C TRP A 115 6.84 -17.41 23.65
N SER A 116 7.64 -16.35 23.81
CA SER A 116 8.31 -16.09 25.06
C SER A 116 7.46 -15.28 26.02
N ASN A 117 7.73 -15.40 27.31
CA ASN A 117 7.07 -14.65 28.39
C ASN A 117 8.01 -13.58 28.99
N PHE A 118 8.76 -12.88 28.16
CA PHE A 118 9.67 -11.83 28.64
C PHE A 118 8.91 -10.58 29.11
N VAL A 119 9.38 -9.98 30.18
CA VAL A 119 8.85 -8.68 30.67
C VAL A 119 8.95 -7.59 29.58
N TRP A 120 9.98 -7.65 28.72
CA TRP A 120 10.23 -6.72 27.62
C TRP A 120 9.61 -7.16 26.29
N LEU A 121 8.63 -8.08 26.30
CA LEU A 121 8.06 -8.65 25.09
C LEU A 121 7.53 -7.57 24.14
N LEU A 122 6.70 -6.63 24.64
CA LEU A 122 6.10 -5.59 23.81
C LEU A 122 7.16 -4.67 23.16
N PRO A 123 8.13 -4.08 23.89
CA PRO A 123 9.21 -3.30 23.26
C PRO A 123 10.00 -4.07 22.21
N ILE A 124 10.28 -5.35 22.43
CA ILE A 124 10.98 -6.20 21.45
C ILE A 124 10.13 -6.40 20.20
N LEU A 125 8.83 -6.71 20.33
CA LEU A 125 7.94 -6.87 19.19
C LEU A 125 7.77 -5.57 18.40
N ILE A 126 7.68 -4.42 19.08
CA ILE A 126 7.66 -3.09 18.43
C ILE A 126 8.96 -2.89 17.64
N PHE A 127 10.11 -3.15 18.24
CA PHE A 127 11.42 -2.97 17.58
C PHE A 127 11.57 -3.89 16.36
N VAL A 128 11.26 -5.18 16.50
CA VAL A 128 11.36 -6.17 15.42
C VAL A 128 10.44 -5.78 14.27
N ARG A 129 9.21 -5.36 14.59
CA ARG A 129 8.23 -4.95 13.57
C ARG A 129 8.61 -3.63 12.89
N SER A 130 9.23 -2.71 13.64
CA SER A 130 9.77 -1.46 13.07
C SER A 130 10.93 -1.75 12.12
N ALA A 131 11.87 -2.59 12.53
CA ALA A 131 12.98 -3.01 11.69
C ALA A 131 12.49 -3.71 10.40
N ASP A 132 11.46 -4.58 10.49
CA ASP A 132 10.80 -5.19 9.33
C ASP A 132 10.20 -4.12 8.40
N GLY A 133 9.52 -3.11 8.95
CA GLY A 133 9.00 -1.97 8.16
C GLY A 133 10.10 -1.26 7.37
N TYR A 134 11.23 -0.97 8.01
CA TYR A 134 12.39 -0.35 7.36
C TYR A 134 12.96 -1.23 6.23
N MET A 135 13.12 -2.54 6.47
CA MET A 135 13.63 -3.48 5.47
C MET A 135 12.68 -3.62 4.27
N GLN A 136 11.38 -3.67 4.51
CA GLN A 136 10.39 -3.74 3.42
C GLN A 136 10.38 -2.49 2.52
N ALA A 137 10.83 -1.35 3.02
CA ALA A 137 10.93 -0.12 2.24
C ALA A 137 12.00 -0.17 1.13
N PHE A 138 12.86 -1.19 1.06
CA PHE A 138 13.72 -1.45 -0.10
C PHE A 138 12.96 -2.01 -1.32
N GLY A 139 11.78 -2.59 -1.11
CA GLY A 139 11.06 -3.32 -2.16
C GLY A 139 10.62 -2.43 -3.33
N ALA A 140 9.92 -1.33 -3.06
CA ALA A 140 9.39 -0.45 -4.09
C ALA A 140 10.49 0.24 -4.93
N PRO A 141 11.52 0.87 -4.34
CA PRO A 141 12.61 1.46 -5.11
C PRO A 141 13.35 0.42 -5.96
N GLY A 142 13.60 -0.77 -5.40
CA GLY A 142 14.28 -1.86 -6.13
C GLY A 142 13.48 -2.32 -7.34
N MET A 143 12.19 -2.54 -7.17
CA MET A 143 11.27 -2.93 -8.24
C MET A 143 11.19 -1.86 -9.34
N ILE A 144 11.01 -0.60 -8.96
CA ILE A 144 10.92 0.52 -9.92
C ILE A 144 12.20 0.62 -10.74
N LYS A 145 13.36 0.54 -10.10
CA LYS A 145 14.66 0.64 -10.78
C LYS A 145 14.85 -0.45 -11.83
N ILE A 146 14.53 -1.70 -11.53
CA ILE A 146 14.63 -2.79 -12.50
C ILE A 146 13.63 -2.60 -13.64
N ASN A 147 12.37 -2.25 -13.32
CA ASN A 147 11.35 -2.06 -14.35
C ASN A 147 11.65 -0.90 -15.30
N THR A 148 12.22 0.19 -14.81
CA THR A 148 12.60 1.32 -15.68
C THR A 148 13.68 0.94 -16.68
N ALA A 149 14.57 -0.01 -16.37
CA ALA A 149 15.59 -0.51 -17.28
C ALA A 149 15.01 -1.48 -18.35
N TRP A 150 13.98 -2.26 -18.00
CA TRP A 150 13.42 -3.30 -18.89
C TRP A 150 12.25 -2.83 -19.78
N PHE A 151 11.56 -1.74 -19.39
CA PHE A 151 10.34 -1.28 -20.07
C PHE A 151 10.51 0.14 -20.61
N ARG A 152 10.10 0.33 -21.86
CA ARG A 152 10.00 1.64 -22.46
C ARG A 152 8.96 2.49 -21.72
N ARG A 153 9.14 3.79 -21.76
CA ARG A 153 8.25 4.74 -21.09
C ARG A 153 6.78 4.54 -21.43
N GLN A 154 6.46 4.25 -22.70
CA GLN A 154 5.09 4.02 -23.17
C GLN A 154 4.46 2.72 -22.61
N GLU A 155 5.27 1.72 -22.24
CA GLU A 155 4.84 0.43 -21.73
C GLU A 155 4.71 0.42 -20.19
N ARG A 156 5.41 1.33 -19.50
CA ARG A 156 5.51 1.34 -18.02
C ARG A 156 4.16 1.42 -17.32
N GLY A 157 3.20 2.18 -17.88
CA GLY A 157 1.86 2.32 -17.31
C GLY A 157 1.06 1.01 -17.27
N ALA A 158 1.05 0.26 -18.36
CA ALA A 158 0.35 -1.03 -18.43
C ALA A 158 0.94 -2.06 -17.45
N PHE A 159 2.27 -2.14 -17.38
CA PHE A 159 2.94 -3.05 -16.46
C PHE A 159 2.77 -2.64 -14.99
N ALA A 160 2.74 -1.34 -14.68
CA ALA A 160 2.45 -0.86 -13.33
C ALA A 160 1.06 -1.31 -12.86
N GLY A 161 0.05 -1.29 -13.73
CA GLY A 161 -1.29 -1.79 -13.44
C GLY A 161 -1.30 -3.29 -13.07
N ILE A 162 -0.58 -4.12 -13.82
CA ILE A 162 -0.49 -5.57 -13.57
C ILE A 162 0.29 -5.83 -12.25
N PHE A 163 1.34 -5.06 -11.96
CA PHE A 163 2.02 -5.13 -10.67
C PHE A 163 1.09 -4.79 -9.51
N GLY A 164 0.25 -3.76 -9.66
CA GLY A 164 -0.76 -3.42 -8.65
C GLY A 164 -1.71 -4.59 -8.37
N ALA A 165 -2.14 -5.32 -9.39
CA ALA A 165 -2.95 -6.52 -9.23
C ALA A 165 -2.19 -7.65 -8.49
N MET A 166 -0.92 -7.89 -8.83
CA MET A 166 -0.09 -8.89 -8.13
C MET A 166 0.10 -8.55 -6.64
N ILE A 167 0.29 -7.28 -6.31
CA ILE A 167 0.38 -6.79 -4.93
C ILE A 167 -0.90 -7.11 -4.15
N ASN A 168 -2.06 -6.83 -4.74
CA ASN A 168 -3.35 -7.07 -4.11
C ASN A 168 -3.62 -8.57 -3.92
N ILE A 169 -3.17 -9.42 -4.84
CA ILE A 169 -3.19 -10.89 -4.65
C ILE A 169 -2.36 -11.28 -3.42
N GLY A 170 -1.18 -10.67 -3.22
CA GLY A 170 -0.37 -10.90 -2.02
C GLY A 170 -1.12 -10.57 -0.71
N ALA A 171 -1.90 -9.48 -0.70
CA ALA A 171 -2.74 -9.11 0.45
C ALA A 171 -3.88 -10.10 0.69
N VAL A 172 -4.56 -10.58 -0.38
CA VAL A 172 -5.59 -11.64 -0.27
C VAL A 172 -4.98 -12.90 0.33
N VAL A 173 -3.84 -13.34 -0.19
CA VAL A 173 -3.18 -14.55 0.30
C VAL A 173 -2.79 -14.41 1.77
N ALA A 174 -2.31 -13.23 2.23
CA ALA A 174 -2.03 -13.00 3.65
C ALA A 174 -3.29 -13.14 4.53
N GLY A 175 -4.42 -12.61 4.10
CA GLY A 175 -5.71 -12.78 4.79
C GLY A 175 -6.17 -14.24 4.84
N LEU A 176 -6.04 -14.98 3.73
CA LEU A 176 -6.35 -16.41 3.66
C LEU A 176 -5.43 -17.24 4.56
N PHE A 177 -4.13 -16.91 4.64
CA PHE A 177 -3.22 -17.55 5.57
C PHE A 177 -3.69 -17.35 7.02
N GLY A 178 -4.12 -16.15 7.40
CA GLY A 178 -4.71 -15.90 8.72
C GLY A 178 -5.90 -16.79 9.00
N ARG A 179 -6.80 -16.96 8.01
CA ARG A 179 -7.95 -17.86 8.13
C ARG A 179 -7.53 -19.32 8.29
N TYR A 180 -6.75 -19.85 7.32
CA TYR A 180 -6.47 -21.28 7.24
C TYR A 180 -5.49 -21.77 8.29
N ILE A 181 -4.56 -20.95 8.74
CA ILE A 181 -3.66 -21.30 9.84
C ILE A 181 -4.43 -21.41 11.14
N VAL A 182 -5.26 -20.41 11.47
CA VAL A 182 -5.93 -20.35 12.79
C VAL A 182 -7.19 -21.21 12.84
N ALA A 183 -8.01 -21.21 11.78
CA ALA A 183 -9.25 -21.98 11.76
C ALA A 183 -9.08 -23.44 11.27
N GLY A 184 -7.97 -23.71 10.59
CA GLY A 184 -7.77 -24.97 9.87
C GLY A 184 -8.51 -25.00 8.54
N MET A 185 -8.26 -26.00 7.73
CA MET A 185 -8.91 -26.16 6.43
C MET A 185 -8.97 -27.63 6.04
N SER A 186 -10.08 -28.04 5.41
CA SER A 186 -10.21 -29.32 4.75
C SER A 186 -10.54 -29.12 3.28
N ILE A 187 -9.65 -29.54 2.40
CA ILE A 187 -9.83 -29.44 0.94
C ILE A 187 -10.11 -30.83 0.42
N PRO A 188 -11.33 -31.11 -0.05
CA PRO A 188 -11.62 -32.38 -0.74
C PRO A 188 -10.92 -32.35 -2.12
N LEU A 189 -9.97 -33.23 -2.31
CA LEU A 189 -9.36 -33.55 -3.59
C LEU A 189 -10.00 -34.82 -4.16
N ILE A 190 -9.80 -35.09 -5.46
CA ILE A 190 -10.49 -36.18 -6.15
C ILE A 190 -10.25 -37.54 -5.47
N PHE A 191 -9.06 -37.77 -4.89
CA PHE A 191 -8.68 -39.08 -4.30
C PHE A 191 -8.47 -39.01 -2.78
N PHE A 192 -8.38 -37.86 -2.15
CA PHE A 192 -8.19 -37.67 -0.71
C PHE A 192 -8.61 -36.28 -0.24
N THR A 193 -8.84 -36.13 1.06
CA THR A 193 -9.08 -34.84 1.66
C THR A 193 -7.80 -34.34 2.32
N LEU A 194 -7.27 -33.24 1.82
CA LEU A 194 -6.14 -32.55 2.47
C LEU A 194 -6.68 -31.77 3.66
N THR A 195 -6.36 -32.20 4.87
CA THR A 195 -6.75 -31.49 6.09
C THR A 195 -5.55 -30.77 6.66
N VAL A 196 -5.65 -29.45 6.75
CA VAL A 196 -4.70 -28.60 7.48
C VAL A 196 -5.30 -28.41 8.88
N PRO A 197 -4.65 -28.90 9.94
CA PRO A 197 -5.16 -28.75 11.30
C PRO A 197 -5.14 -27.28 11.73
N LYS A 198 -5.94 -26.94 12.74
CA LYS A 198 -5.85 -25.65 13.42
C LYS A 198 -4.44 -25.50 14.01
N MET A 199 -3.80 -24.38 13.73
CA MET A 199 -2.45 -24.08 14.18
C MET A 199 -2.46 -22.81 15.04
N ASP A 200 -1.43 -22.65 15.86
CA ASP A 200 -1.23 -21.40 16.61
C ASP A 200 -1.05 -20.23 15.63
N TRP A 201 -1.61 -19.07 15.96
CA TRP A 201 -1.54 -17.87 15.13
C TRP A 201 -0.10 -17.42 14.84
N ARG A 202 0.86 -17.75 15.68
CA ARG A 202 2.27 -17.39 15.51
C ARG A 202 2.89 -18.01 14.26
N TYR A 203 2.33 -19.12 13.74
CA TYR A 203 2.78 -19.73 12.49
C TYR A 203 2.60 -18.81 11.26
N ILE A 204 1.75 -17.77 11.35
CA ILE A 204 1.63 -16.77 10.27
C ILE A 204 2.91 -15.92 10.12
N PHE A 205 3.78 -15.94 11.13
CA PHE A 205 5.09 -15.29 11.09
C PHE A 205 6.23 -16.26 10.74
N ILE A 206 5.93 -17.54 10.55
CA ILE A 206 6.90 -18.58 10.21
C ILE A 206 6.69 -19.11 8.79
N ILE A 207 5.46 -19.50 8.42
CA ILE A 207 5.18 -20.12 7.12
C ILE A 207 5.37 -19.13 5.96
N PRO A 208 4.77 -17.92 5.95
CA PRO A 208 4.96 -16.96 4.87
C PRO A 208 6.43 -16.58 4.63
N PRO A 209 7.26 -16.28 5.63
CA PRO A 209 8.68 -16.01 5.40
C PRO A 209 9.44 -17.13 4.70
N ILE A 210 9.10 -18.40 4.96
CA ILE A 210 9.71 -19.54 4.26
C ILE A 210 9.34 -19.51 2.77
N ILE A 211 8.07 -19.22 2.46
CA ILE A 211 7.62 -19.07 1.07
C ILE A 211 8.36 -17.90 0.40
N VAL A 212 8.48 -16.76 1.10
CA VAL A 212 9.23 -15.59 0.61
C VAL A 212 10.69 -15.97 0.35
N ALA A 213 11.34 -16.76 1.20
CA ALA A 213 12.72 -17.21 1.01
C ALA A 213 12.91 -17.97 -0.30
N VAL A 214 11.99 -18.92 -0.61
CA VAL A 214 12.01 -19.66 -1.88
C VAL A 214 11.82 -18.72 -3.07
N ILE A 215 10.85 -17.80 -2.99
CA ILE A 215 10.58 -16.85 -4.08
C ILE A 215 11.78 -15.92 -4.31
N VAL A 216 12.42 -15.44 -3.25
CA VAL A 216 13.62 -14.59 -3.33
C VAL A 216 14.80 -15.34 -3.92
N LEU A 217 14.97 -16.62 -3.60
CA LEU A 217 15.97 -17.47 -4.26
C LEU A 217 15.72 -17.53 -5.77
N LEU A 218 14.47 -17.78 -6.19
CA LEU A 218 14.10 -17.80 -7.61
C LEU A 218 14.32 -16.44 -8.27
N MET A 219 13.98 -15.34 -7.57
CA MET A 219 14.27 -13.99 -8.06
C MET A 219 15.78 -13.81 -8.32
N ASN A 220 16.62 -14.22 -7.38
CA ASN A 220 18.07 -14.09 -7.55
C ASN A 220 18.64 -14.94 -8.68
N LEU A 221 18.02 -16.08 -8.99
CA LEU A 221 18.42 -16.92 -10.14
C LEU A 221 17.97 -16.32 -11.48
N PHE A 222 16.75 -15.78 -11.53
CA PHE A 222 16.11 -15.44 -12.81
C PHE A 222 16.09 -13.94 -13.14
N VAL A 223 16.11 -13.04 -12.16
CA VAL A 223 16.04 -11.59 -12.41
C VAL A 223 17.42 -11.00 -12.67
N LYS A 224 17.51 -10.11 -13.66
CA LYS A 224 18.66 -9.26 -13.99
C LYS A 224 18.25 -7.79 -13.81
N ASN A 225 19.21 -6.92 -13.40
CA ASN A 225 18.91 -5.50 -13.20
C ASN A 225 18.52 -4.80 -14.49
N ASN A 226 19.23 -5.12 -15.57
CA ASN A 226 19.08 -4.48 -16.87
C ASN A 226 19.18 -5.52 -18.01
N PRO A 227 18.74 -5.16 -19.22
CA PRO A 227 18.82 -6.04 -20.39
C PRO A 227 20.24 -6.43 -20.80
N GLU A 228 21.21 -5.55 -20.59
CA GLU A 228 22.62 -5.77 -20.95
C GLU A 228 23.23 -6.92 -20.14
N GLU A 229 22.88 -7.05 -18.83
CA GLU A 229 23.25 -8.21 -18.01
C GLU A 229 22.67 -9.53 -18.52
N ALA A 230 21.67 -9.47 -19.39
CA ALA A 230 21.03 -10.63 -20.03
C ALA A 230 21.49 -10.83 -21.49
N GLY A 231 22.45 -10.04 -21.98
CA GLY A 231 23.02 -10.14 -23.32
C GLY A 231 22.23 -9.44 -24.42
N TYR A 232 21.37 -8.45 -24.06
CA TYR A 232 20.61 -7.67 -25.06
C TYR A 232 21.11 -6.23 -25.09
N GLU A 233 21.54 -5.77 -26.25
CA GLU A 233 21.78 -4.35 -26.47
C GLU A 233 20.46 -3.67 -26.83
N ILE A 234 20.00 -2.74 -25.97
CA ILE A 234 18.77 -2.00 -26.20
C ILE A 234 19.07 -0.51 -26.20
N VAL A 235 18.89 0.07 -27.38
CA VAL A 235 18.90 1.52 -27.53
C VAL A 235 17.49 2.03 -27.23
N HIS A 236 17.33 2.77 -26.14
CA HIS A 236 16.09 3.48 -25.82
C HIS A 236 16.05 4.80 -26.60
N ASP A 237 15.64 4.74 -27.88
CA ASP A 237 15.53 5.92 -28.76
C ASP A 237 14.51 6.97 -28.26
N ASP A 238 13.68 6.60 -27.29
CA ASP A 238 12.59 7.44 -26.77
C ASP A 238 12.99 8.31 -25.55
N GLU A 239 14.22 8.20 -25.08
CA GLU A 239 14.72 9.10 -24.02
C GLU A 239 15.26 10.38 -24.67
N PRO A 240 14.80 11.57 -24.23
CA PRO A 240 15.34 12.82 -24.74
C PRO A 240 16.85 12.88 -24.50
N LYS A 241 17.62 13.12 -25.55
CA LYS A 241 19.09 13.28 -25.50
C LYS A 241 19.57 14.45 -24.63
N ASP A 242 18.65 15.27 -24.15
CA ASP A 242 18.93 16.43 -23.29
C ASP A 242 19.14 16.11 -21.80
N ASP A 243 18.90 14.88 -21.37
CA ASP A 243 19.21 14.45 -20.02
C ASP A 243 20.59 13.76 -20.02
N ASP A 244 21.63 14.52 -19.73
CA ASP A 244 22.97 13.97 -19.47
C ASP A 244 22.88 13.01 -18.26
N PRO A 245 23.11 11.69 -18.46
CA PRO A 245 23.05 10.70 -17.37
C PRO A 245 24.07 11.01 -16.27
N ASN A 246 25.09 11.82 -16.57
CA ASN A 246 26.17 12.23 -15.68
C ASN A 246 25.91 13.56 -14.97
N GLU A 247 24.85 14.29 -15.31
CA GLU A 247 24.48 15.50 -14.56
C GLU A 247 24.05 15.10 -13.14
N LYS A 248 25.01 15.11 -12.21
CA LYS A 248 24.77 14.86 -10.79
C LYS A 248 23.92 15.97 -10.22
N VAL A 249 22.59 15.85 -10.35
CA VAL A 249 21.66 16.74 -9.67
C VAL A 249 21.90 16.57 -8.17
N ARG A 250 22.38 17.62 -7.51
CA ARG A 250 22.63 17.57 -6.07
C ARG A 250 21.31 17.34 -5.35
N LEU A 251 21.19 16.26 -4.62
CA LEU A 251 19.98 15.92 -3.85
C LEU A 251 19.48 17.10 -3.00
N ARG A 252 20.40 17.92 -2.48
CA ARG A 252 20.07 19.12 -1.73
C ARG A 252 19.27 20.12 -2.56
N ASP A 253 19.59 20.29 -3.84
CA ASP A 253 18.92 21.27 -4.72
C ASP A 253 17.55 20.75 -5.14
N VAL A 254 17.43 19.42 -5.37
CA VAL A 254 16.16 18.75 -5.61
C VAL A 254 15.25 18.89 -4.39
N PHE A 255 15.77 18.58 -3.21
CA PHE A 255 15.02 18.70 -1.95
C PHE A 255 14.56 20.13 -1.69
N ARG A 256 15.45 21.12 -1.92
CA ARG A 256 15.13 22.54 -1.76
C ARG A 256 14.05 22.99 -2.74
N LYS A 257 14.10 22.57 -3.99
CA LYS A 257 13.11 22.90 -5.02
C LYS A 257 11.74 22.28 -4.72
N ILE A 258 11.71 21.02 -4.28
CA ILE A 258 10.48 20.35 -3.87
C ILE A 258 9.92 20.98 -2.60
N ALA A 259 10.76 21.21 -1.58
CA ALA A 259 10.36 21.81 -0.32
C ALA A 259 9.84 23.24 -0.46
N SER A 260 10.27 24.00 -1.49
CA SER A 260 9.76 25.35 -1.77
C SER A 260 8.42 25.35 -2.51
N ASN A 261 7.96 24.22 -3.06
CA ASN A 261 6.70 24.15 -3.79
C ASN A 261 5.51 23.91 -2.83
N LYS A 262 4.70 24.96 -2.64
CA LYS A 262 3.51 24.89 -1.77
C LYS A 262 2.49 23.81 -2.18
N VAL A 263 2.38 23.55 -3.48
CA VAL A 263 1.44 22.52 -3.99
C VAL A 263 1.87 21.13 -3.52
N VAL A 264 3.17 20.83 -3.50
CA VAL A 264 3.70 19.56 -2.99
C VAL A 264 3.28 19.34 -1.53
N TRP A 265 3.37 20.37 -0.69
CA TRP A 265 2.98 20.25 0.72
C TRP A 265 1.48 20.06 0.92
N ILE A 266 0.65 20.73 0.10
CA ILE A 266 -0.81 20.53 0.14
C ILE A 266 -1.17 19.09 -0.27
N VAL A 267 -0.56 18.58 -1.33
CA VAL A 267 -0.75 17.19 -1.77
C VAL A 267 -0.23 16.20 -0.73
N ALA A 268 0.95 16.45 -0.15
CA ALA A 268 1.51 15.61 0.92
C ALA A 268 0.60 15.59 2.17
N ALA A 269 0.06 16.75 2.58
CA ALA A 269 -0.88 16.84 3.70
C ALA A 269 -2.20 16.10 3.41
N ALA A 270 -2.74 16.22 2.19
CA ALA A 270 -3.88 15.41 1.80
C ALA A 270 -3.55 13.91 1.82
N TYR A 271 -2.39 13.55 1.32
CA TYR A 271 -1.97 12.15 1.28
C TYR A 271 -1.69 11.56 2.67
N PHE A 272 -1.28 12.39 3.64
CA PHE A 272 -1.25 12.03 5.06
C PHE A 272 -2.65 11.60 5.55
N CYS A 273 -3.70 12.35 5.17
CA CYS A 273 -5.09 12.00 5.51
C CYS A 273 -5.51 10.64 4.92
N THR A 274 -5.17 10.40 3.64
CA THR A 274 -5.39 9.10 3.01
C THR A 274 -4.69 7.98 3.78
N GLY A 275 -3.45 8.21 4.20
CA GLY A 275 -2.65 7.25 4.95
C GLY A 275 -3.28 6.86 6.29
N PHE A 276 -3.81 7.83 7.02
CA PHE A 276 -4.52 7.59 8.27
C PHE A 276 -5.73 6.66 8.06
N VAL A 277 -6.64 7.05 7.16
CA VAL A 277 -7.89 6.29 6.95
C VAL A 277 -7.62 4.91 6.40
N ARG A 278 -6.74 4.81 5.40
CA ARG A 278 -6.35 3.54 4.82
C ARG A 278 -5.83 2.57 5.87
N ARG A 279 -4.89 3.03 6.71
CA ARG A 279 -4.30 2.17 7.73
C ARG A 279 -5.26 1.88 8.87
N ALA A 280 -6.13 2.81 9.23
CA ALA A 280 -7.18 2.56 10.22
C ALA A 280 -8.08 1.38 9.77
N VAL A 281 -8.46 1.32 8.49
CA VAL A 281 -9.20 0.17 7.96
C VAL A 281 -8.33 -1.09 7.96
N GLU A 282 -7.14 -1.05 7.36
CA GLU A 282 -6.27 -2.22 7.17
C GLU A 282 -5.81 -2.87 8.50
N SER A 283 -5.64 -2.09 9.56
CA SER A 283 -5.15 -2.62 10.84
C SER A 283 -6.25 -3.11 11.77
N TRP A 284 -7.44 -2.52 11.71
CA TRP A 284 -8.47 -2.72 12.73
C TRP A 284 -9.68 -3.55 12.27
N TRP A 285 -9.78 -3.88 10.96
CA TRP A 285 -10.94 -4.60 10.44
C TRP A 285 -11.16 -5.98 11.10
N ALA A 286 -10.09 -6.73 11.40
CA ALA A 286 -10.22 -8.04 12.01
C ALA A 286 -10.65 -7.97 13.47
N VAL A 287 -10.16 -6.95 14.19
CA VAL A 287 -10.60 -6.62 15.56
C VAL A 287 -12.08 -6.23 15.56
N TYR A 288 -12.48 -5.35 14.64
CA TYR A 288 -13.87 -4.93 14.46
C TYR A 288 -14.82 -6.10 14.21
N LEU A 289 -14.44 -7.03 13.31
CA LEU A 289 -15.26 -8.21 13.06
C LEU A 289 -15.40 -9.10 14.29
N HIS A 290 -14.32 -9.28 15.03
CA HIS A 290 -14.31 -10.15 16.20
C HIS A 290 -15.06 -9.51 17.38
N GLU A 291 -14.81 -8.24 17.70
CA GLU A 291 -15.33 -7.61 18.90
C GLU A 291 -16.76 -7.03 18.73
N VAL A 292 -17.14 -6.63 17.51
CA VAL A 292 -18.47 -6.01 17.27
C VAL A 292 -19.48 -7.00 16.71
N TRP A 293 -19.01 -7.96 15.89
CA TRP A 293 -19.89 -8.90 15.20
C TRP A 293 -19.73 -10.35 15.63
N ASP A 294 -18.86 -10.62 16.61
CA ASP A 294 -18.48 -12.00 17.01
C ASP A 294 -18.21 -12.92 15.80
N ALA A 295 -17.66 -12.31 14.75
CA ALA A 295 -17.45 -12.97 13.47
C ALA A 295 -16.05 -13.61 13.42
N GLY A 296 -16.02 -14.91 13.62
CA GLY A 296 -14.80 -15.71 13.48
C GLY A 296 -14.28 -15.78 12.03
N LYS A 297 -13.07 -16.33 11.87
CA LYS A 297 -12.37 -16.45 10.57
C LYS A 297 -13.10 -17.35 9.56
N GLU A 298 -14.01 -18.20 10.03
CA GLU A 298 -14.84 -19.07 9.19
C GLU A 298 -16.07 -18.35 8.60
N SER A 299 -16.37 -17.14 9.10
CA SER A 299 -17.56 -16.37 8.72
C SER A 299 -17.48 -15.86 7.27
N GLY A 300 -18.64 -15.69 6.65
CA GLY A 300 -18.78 -15.03 5.35
C GLY A 300 -18.32 -13.57 5.39
N LEU A 301 -18.49 -12.88 6.53
CA LEU A 301 -18.03 -11.50 6.71
C LEU A 301 -16.52 -11.39 6.65
N TYR A 302 -15.79 -12.29 7.31
CA TYR A 302 -14.34 -12.35 7.22
C TYR A 302 -13.88 -12.55 5.77
N THR A 303 -14.50 -13.52 5.08
CA THR A 303 -14.19 -13.80 3.67
C THR A 303 -14.47 -12.60 2.78
N ALA A 304 -15.57 -11.87 3.01
CA ALA A 304 -15.91 -10.66 2.28
C ALA A 304 -14.86 -9.54 2.46
N PHE A 305 -14.29 -9.38 3.65
CA PHE A 305 -13.18 -8.46 3.87
C PHE A 305 -11.89 -8.87 3.14
N VAL A 306 -11.50 -10.13 3.28
CA VAL A 306 -10.26 -10.65 2.68
C VAL A 306 -10.23 -10.46 1.16
N TRP A 307 -11.35 -10.67 0.49
CA TRP A 307 -11.47 -10.47 -0.96
C TRP A 307 -11.86 -9.04 -1.32
N GLY A 308 -12.78 -8.45 -0.57
CA GLY A 308 -13.36 -7.15 -0.87
C GLY A 308 -12.37 -5.99 -0.80
N LEU A 309 -11.55 -5.92 0.24
CA LEU A 309 -10.59 -4.82 0.39
C LEU A 309 -9.57 -4.77 -0.76
N PRO A 310 -8.87 -5.87 -1.14
CA PRO A 310 -7.92 -5.81 -2.25
C PRO A 310 -8.59 -5.68 -3.62
N ALA A 311 -9.76 -6.29 -3.82
CA ALA A 311 -10.48 -6.18 -5.07
C ALA A 311 -10.92 -4.73 -5.33
N THR A 312 -11.53 -4.08 -4.34
CA THR A 312 -11.97 -2.69 -4.47
C THR A 312 -10.81 -1.70 -4.51
N ALA A 313 -9.67 -2.00 -3.85
CA ALA A 313 -8.44 -1.24 -4.01
C ALA A 313 -7.95 -1.26 -5.47
N THR A 314 -7.98 -2.43 -6.11
CA THR A 314 -7.60 -2.57 -7.52
C THR A 314 -8.58 -1.81 -8.44
N ILE A 315 -9.87 -2.07 -8.30
CA ILE A 315 -10.92 -1.46 -9.13
C ILE A 315 -10.90 0.07 -8.95
N GLY A 316 -10.86 0.56 -7.72
CA GLY A 316 -10.86 1.98 -7.40
C GLY A 316 -9.64 2.70 -7.96
N SER A 317 -8.46 2.10 -7.87
CA SER A 317 -7.23 2.67 -8.43
C SER A 317 -7.29 2.79 -9.96
N MET A 318 -7.83 1.81 -10.65
CA MET A 318 -8.00 1.85 -12.12
C MET A 318 -9.07 2.88 -12.52
N MET A 319 -10.23 2.86 -11.86
CA MET A 319 -11.34 3.76 -12.15
C MET A 319 -10.97 5.23 -11.92
N SER A 320 -10.25 5.53 -10.87
CA SER A 320 -9.90 6.90 -10.52
C SER A 320 -9.02 7.57 -11.57
N GLY A 321 -8.04 6.85 -12.11
CA GLY A 321 -7.22 7.32 -13.23
C GLY A 321 -8.05 7.57 -14.47
N TYR A 322 -8.90 6.62 -14.85
CA TYR A 322 -9.79 6.72 -16.02
C TYR A 322 -10.78 7.89 -15.89
N ILE A 323 -11.42 8.05 -14.72
CA ILE A 323 -12.31 9.18 -14.43
C ILE A 323 -11.57 10.51 -14.57
N SER A 324 -10.35 10.61 -14.05
CA SER A 324 -9.55 11.83 -14.13
C SER A 324 -9.25 12.21 -15.58
N ASP A 325 -8.90 11.25 -16.41
CA ASP A 325 -8.49 11.51 -17.79
C ASP A 325 -9.72 11.82 -18.68
N LEU A 326 -10.82 11.09 -18.50
CA LEU A 326 -12.02 11.21 -19.32
C LEU A 326 -12.85 12.46 -18.98
N PHE A 327 -13.16 12.69 -17.70
CA PHE A 327 -14.10 13.75 -17.28
C PHE A 327 -13.40 15.05 -16.88
N PHE A 328 -12.14 14.98 -16.44
CA PHE A 328 -11.43 16.14 -15.92
C PHE A 328 -10.17 16.53 -16.71
N ARG A 329 -10.00 15.94 -17.90
CA ARG A 329 -8.87 16.23 -18.79
C ARG A 329 -7.50 16.06 -18.10
N GLY A 330 -7.37 15.05 -17.25
CA GLY A 330 -6.14 14.78 -16.49
C GLY A 330 -5.95 15.63 -15.24
N ARG A 331 -6.90 16.50 -14.87
CA ARG A 331 -6.82 17.27 -13.60
C ARG A 331 -7.06 16.36 -12.41
N ARG A 332 -6.08 16.19 -11.55
CA ARG A 332 -6.11 15.25 -10.41
C ARG A 332 -6.88 15.78 -9.20
N ALA A 333 -6.74 17.08 -8.90
CA ALA A 333 -7.32 17.72 -7.71
C ALA A 333 -8.86 17.60 -7.60
N PRO A 334 -9.67 17.86 -8.65
CA PRO A 334 -11.12 17.71 -8.55
C PRO A 334 -11.56 16.27 -8.28
N VAL A 335 -10.92 15.27 -8.92
CA VAL A 335 -11.24 13.87 -8.70
C VAL A 335 -10.90 13.46 -7.28
N ALA A 336 -9.73 13.84 -6.77
CA ALA A 336 -9.34 13.56 -5.39
C ALA A 336 -10.30 14.20 -4.39
N ALA A 337 -10.74 15.45 -4.62
CA ALA A 337 -11.72 16.11 -3.75
C ALA A 337 -13.06 15.36 -3.71
N MET A 338 -13.57 14.91 -4.87
CA MET A 338 -14.80 14.11 -4.96
C MET A 338 -14.67 12.76 -4.26
N LEU A 339 -13.52 12.09 -4.41
CA LEU A 339 -13.27 10.81 -3.75
C LEU A 339 -13.20 10.94 -2.23
N TYR A 340 -12.58 12.02 -1.70
CA TYR A 340 -12.61 12.32 -0.27
C TYR A 340 -14.04 12.58 0.22
N MET A 341 -14.83 13.36 -0.52
CA MET A 341 -16.23 13.60 -0.13
C MET A 341 -17.06 12.31 -0.15
N ALA A 342 -16.87 11.45 -1.14
CA ALA A 342 -17.51 10.14 -1.18
C ALA A 342 -17.06 9.25 0.01
N GLN A 343 -15.77 9.25 0.36
CA GLN A 343 -15.25 8.58 1.56
C GLN A 343 -15.91 9.10 2.84
N VAL A 344 -16.04 10.42 2.99
CA VAL A 344 -16.77 11.04 4.10
C VAL A 344 -18.22 10.57 4.14
N GLY A 345 -18.89 10.52 2.99
CA GLY A 345 -20.28 10.02 2.88
C GLY A 345 -20.42 8.58 3.38
N PHE A 346 -19.57 7.66 2.92
CA PHE A 346 -19.54 6.28 3.41
C PHE A 346 -19.23 6.19 4.91
N THR A 347 -18.29 7.03 5.40
CA THR A 347 -17.91 7.05 6.82
C THR A 347 -19.04 7.58 7.70
N LEU A 348 -19.76 8.64 7.27
CA LEU A 348 -20.94 9.15 7.95
C LEU A 348 -22.07 8.12 7.97
N ALA A 349 -22.33 7.45 6.84
CA ALA A 349 -23.31 6.38 6.78
C ALA A 349 -22.96 5.25 7.76
N ALA A 350 -21.69 4.83 7.80
CA ALA A 350 -21.23 3.82 8.75
C ALA A 350 -21.39 4.27 10.21
N LEU A 351 -21.06 5.52 10.52
CA LEU A 351 -21.22 6.10 11.86
C LEU A 351 -22.69 6.17 12.29
N MET A 352 -23.60 6.57 11.39
CA MET A 352 -25.02 6.69 11.70
C MET A 352 -25.73 5.33 11.82
N LEU A 353 -25.30 4.36 11.03
CA LEU A 353 -25.96 3.07 10.94
C LEU A 353 -25.39 2.01 11.90
N CYS A 354 -24.17 2.18 12.43
CA CYS A 354 -23.50 1.14 13.23
C CYS A 354 -24.26 0.70 14.49
N ASN A 355 -25.10 1.57 15.07
CA ASN A 355 -25.92 1.28 16.25
C ASN A 355 -27.43 1.42 15.97
N SER A 356 -27.85 1.44 14.70
CA SER A 356 -29.27 1.50 14.32
C SER A 356 -29.88 0.10 14.24
N GLU A 357 -31.19 0.01 14.24
CA GLU A 357 -31.92 -1.25 14.01
C GLU A 357 -31.62 -1.86 12.62
N LEU A 358 -31.10 -1.05 11.69
CA LEU A 358 -30.67 -1.48 10.36
C LEU A 358 -29.24 -2.05 10.35
N ALA A 359 -28.54 -2.02 11.49
CA ALA A 359 -27.17 -2.51 11.57
C ALA A 359 -27.13 -4.02 11.29
N THR A 360 -26.45 -4.38 10.24
CA THR A 360 -26.12 -5.77 9.90
C THR A 360 -24.65 -5.89 9.57
N GLY A 361 -24.04 -7.04 9.88
CA GLY A 361 -22.63 -7.27 9.54
C GLY A 361 -22.35 -7.09 8.05
N ALA A 362 -23.25 -7.50 7.16
CA ALA A 362 -23.14 -7.33 5.73
C ALA A 362 -23.14 -5.84 5.29
N LEU A 363 -24.02 -5.01 5.88
CA LEU A 363 -24.06 -3.58 5.63
C LEU A 363 -22.78 -2.91 6.11
N ALA A 364 -22.32 -3.24 7.31
CA ALA A 364 -21.10 -2.71 7.89
C ALA A 364 -19.88 -3.02 7.02
N VAL A 365 -19.73 -4.29 6.58
CA VAL A 365 -18.67 -4.73 5.67
C VAL A 365 -18.73 -3.95 4.35
N THR A 366 -19.93 -3.79 3.77
CA THR A 366 -20.12 -3.05 2.52
C THR A 366 -19.69 -1.60 2.63
N LEU A 367 -20.06 -0.92 3.72
CA LEU A 367 -19.69 0.49 3.95
C LEU A 367 -18.19 0.64 4.17
N ILE A 368 -17.55 -0.25 4.93
CA ILE A 368 -16.09 -0.20 5.15
C ILE A 368 -15.33 -0.49 3.85
N ILE A 369 -15.78 -1.44 3.04
CA ILE A 369 -15.22 -1.70 1.71
C ILE A 369 -15.39 -0.46 0.81
N GLY A 370 -16.52 0.25 0.90
CA GLY A 370 -16.74 1.53 0.23
C GLY A 370 -15.75 2.61 0.66
N ILE A 371 -15.52 2.77 1.97
CA ILE A 371 -14.51 3.68 2.52
C ILE A 371 -13.12 3.32 1.95
N SER A 372 -12.76 2.04 1.99
CA SER A 372 -11.48 1.54 1.48
C SER A 372 -11.33 1.79 -0.03
N MET A 373 -12.38 1.57 -0.82
CA MET A 373 -12.37 1.81 -2.26
C MET A 373 -12.08 3.29 -2.56
N MET A 374 -12.79 4.22 -1.92
CA MET A 374 -12.59 5.65 -2.13
C MET A 374 -11.19 6.09 -1.69
N CYS A 375 -10.73 5.58 -0.56
CA CYS A 375 -9.40 5.85 -0.02
C CYS A 375 -8.28 5.35 -0.95
N ASN A 376 -8.36 4.11 -1.46
CA ASN A 376 -7.37 3.56 -2.38
C ASN A 376 -7.41 4.21 -3.77
N SER A 377 -8.58 4.66 -4.22
CA SER A 377 -8.72 5.49 -5.42
C SER A 377 -7.98 6.81 -5.29
N THR A 378 -8.14 7.49 -4.15
CA THR A 378 -7.41 8.72 -3.81
C THR A 378 -5.91 8.47 -3.68
N HIS A 379 -5.52 7.35 -3.05
CA HIS A 379 -4.13 6.91 -2.95
C HIS A 379 -3.47 6.79 -4.33
N SER A 380 -4.13 6.15 -5.28
CA SER A 380 -3.60 5.99 -6.64
C SER A 380 -3.37 7.34 -7.34
N ILE A 381 -4.33 8.28 -7.22
CA ILE A 381 -4.21 9.61 -7.86
C ILE A 381 -3.10 10.45 -7.22
N LEU A 382 -3.04 10.52 -5.90
CA LEU A 382 -2.11 11.40 -5.20
C LEU A 382 -0.69 10.82 -5.16
N GLY A 383 -0.55 9.52 -4.90
CA GLY A 383 0.74 8.86 -4.74
C GLY A 383 1.50 8.66 -6.04
N THR A 384 0.81 8.48 -7.16
CA THR A 384 1.46 8.22 -8.44
C THR A 384 1.35 9.40 -9.40
N ALA A 385 0.13 9.76 -9.80
CA ALA A 385 -0.09 10.73 -10.86
C ALA A 385 0.29 12.14 -10.43
N ALA A 386 -0.22 12.64 -9.30
CA ALA A 386 0.10 13.98 -8.83
C ALA A 386 1.58 14.13 -8.44
N ALA A 387 2.20 13.09 -7.88
CA ALA A 387 3.61 13.11 -7.53
C ALA A 387 4.51 13.21 -8.77
N MET A 388 4.17 12.51 -9.86
CA MET A 388 4.89 12.61 -11.12
C MET A 388 4.69 13.97 -11.82
N ASP A 389 3.46 14.49 -11.79
CA ASP A 389 3.14 15.79 -12.40
C ASP A 389 3.88 16.93 -11.69
N LEU A 390 4.02 16.87 -10.36
CA LEU A 390 4.70 17.88 -9.55
C LEU A 390 6.22 17.82 -9.61
N GLY A 391 6.79 16.62 -9.73
CA GLY A 391 8.24 16.42 -9.75
C GLY A 391 8.89 16.69 -11.11
N GLY A 392 8.12 16.64 -12.17
CA GLY A 392 8.64 16.61 -13.53
C GLY A 392 9.53 15.37 -13.77
N ARG A 393 10.16 15.27 -14.94
CA ARG A 393 10.93 14.09 -15.35
C ARG A 393 12.12 13.78 -14.42
N LYS A 394 12.91 14.80 -14.06
CA LYS A 394 14.17 14.65 -13.30
C LYS A 394 13.94 14.40 -11.80
N MET A 395 12.76 14.81 -11.26
CA MET A 395 12.51 14.78 -9.82
C MET A 395 11.31 13.92 -9.41
N ALA A 396 10.71 13.20 -10.36
CA ALA A 396 9.52 12.37 -10.12
C ALA A 396 9.73 11.33 -8.99
N GLY A 397 10.88 10.69 -8.95
CA GLY A 397 11.22 9.72 -7.90
C GLY A 397 11.34 10.35 -6.52
N CYS A 398 12.01 11.49 -6.41
CA CYS A 398 12.19 12.20 -5.14
C CYS A 398 10.86 12.79 -4.65
N SER A 399 10.07 13.42 -5.53
CA SER A 399 8.75 13.95 -5.21
C SER A 399 7.79 12.86 -4.77
N SER A 400 7.77 11.73 -5.49
CA SER A 400 6.96 10.57 -5.13
C SER A 400 7.37 10.00 -3.77
N GLY A 401 8.66 9.85 -3.51
CA GLY A 401 9.17 9.34 -2.23
C GLY A 401 8.80 10.23 -1.05
N ILE A 402 8.89 11.55 -1.20
CA ILE A 402 8.50 12.51 -0.16
C ILE A 402 6.99 12.44 0.08
N ILE A 403 6.18 12.53 -0.96
CA ILE A 403 4.72 12.48 -0.86
C ILE A 403 4.29 11.15 -0.24
N ASP A 404 4.86 10.03 -0.68
CA ASP A 404 4.53 8.69 -0.17
C ASP A 404 4.91 8.52 1.31
N SER A 405 6.01 9.14 1.76
CA SER A 405 6.38 9.14 3.18
C SER A 405 5.30 9.79 4.06
N PHE A 406 4.65 10.87 3.60
CA PHE A 406 3.57 11.51 4.35
C PHE A 406 2.36 10.60 4.56
N GLN A 407 2.04 9.75 3.59
CA GLN A 407 1.02 8.72 3.78
C GLN A 407 1.36 7.80 4.96
N TYR A 408 2.61 7.35 5.06
CA TYR A 408 3.02 6.48 6.16
C TYR A 408 3.10 7.20 7.52
N TYR A 409 3.37 8.52 7.55
CA TYR A 409 3.21 9.29 8.78
C TYR A 409 1.74 9.37 9.22
N GLY A 410 0.80 9.51 8.30
CA GLY A 410 -0.63 9.38 8.60
C GLY A 410 -0.99 7.98 9.11
N ALA A 411 -0.47 6.95 8.45
CA ALA A 411 -0.61 5.56 8.86
C ALA A 411 -0.08 5.30 10.28
N MET A 412 1.09 5.85 10.60
CA MET A 412 1.71 5.77 11.93
C MET A 412 0.77 6.32 13.03
N LEU A 413 0.12 7.44 12.76
CA LEU A 413 -0.81 8.04 13.72
C LEU A 413 -2.04 7.16 13.96
N SER A 414 -2.52 6.43 12.95
CA SER A 414 -3.71 5.57 13.07
C SER A 414 -3.49 4.33 13.95
N GLY A 415 -2.26 3.86 14.13
CA GLY A 415 -1.96 2.69 14.95
C GLY A 415 -2.27 2.92 16.42
N ALA A 416 -1.32 3.49 17.16
CA ALA A 416 -1.47 3.76 18.60
C ALA A 416 -2.55 4.81 18.90
N GLY A 417 -2.76 5.80 18.01
CA GLY A 417 -3.76 6.84 18.19
C GLY A 417 -5.19 6.27 18.26
N VAL A 418 -5.57 5.46 17.28
CA VAL A 418 -6.89 4.80 17.25
C VAL A 418 -7.00 3.77 18.39
N GLY A 419 -5.95 2.96 18.63
CA GLY A 419 -5.93 2.00 19.73
C GLY A 419 -6.15 2.64 21.10
N LYS A 420 -5.51 3.80 21.34
CA LYS A 420 -5.70 4.55 22.58
C LYS A 420 -7.14 5.06 22.74
N LEU A 421 -7.74 5.53 21.66
CA LEU A 421 -9.14 5.97 21.71
C LEU A 421 -10.06 4.79 22.00
N PHE A 422 -9.84 3.62 21.41
CA PHE A 422 -10.62 2.43 21.76
C PHE A 422 -10.48 2.06 23.24
N ASP A 423 -9.26 2.04 23.79
CA ASP A 423 -9.07 1.73 25.22
C ASP A 423 -9.67 2.80 26.13
N MET A 424 -9.64 4.09 25.76
CA MET A 424 -10.22 5.17 26.56
C MET A 424 -11.76 5.14 26.60
N PHE A 425 -12.40 4.76 25.51
CA PHE A 425 -13.86 4.77 25.39
C PHE A 425 -14.50 3.40 25.65
N ALA A 426 -13.72 2.33 25.71
CA ALA A 426 -14.22 1.00 26.10
C ALA A 426 -14.89 1.02 27.49
N HIS A 427 -14.42 1.85 28.42
CA HIS A 427 -14.95 1.97 29.80
C HIS A 427 -16.16 2.91 29.92
N GLY A 428 -16.52 3.66 28.87
CA GLY A 428 -17.60 4.68 28.92
C GLY A 428 -18.98 4.16 28.55
N SER A 429 -19.10 2.95 28.00
CA SER A 429 -20.37 2.36 27.55
C SER A 429 -21.01 1.39 28.57
N ALA A 430 -20.69 1.52 29.83
CA ALA A 430 -21.16 0.64 30.92
C ALA A 430 -22.62 0.90 31.35
N ALA A 431 -23.55 0.83 30.41
CA ALA A 431 -24.95 0.85 30.76
C ALA A 431 -25.79 0.05 29.76
N THR A 432 -25.77 -1.25 29.77
CA THR A 432 -26.93 -2.13 29.51
C THR A 432 -26.67 -3.55 29.02
N THR A 433 -25.44 -3.99 28.71
CA THR A 433 -25.24 -5.40 28.36
C THR A 433 -23.96 -6.00 28.96
N GLN A 434 -23.97 -7.27 29.25
CA GLN A 434 -22.98 -8.09 29.97
C GLN A 434 -21.58 -8.20 29.32
N ASP A 435 -21.30 -7.45 28.22
CA ASP A 435 -20.06 -7.50 27.42
C ASP A 435 -19.40 -6.11 27.35
N ALA A 436 -19.05 -5.55 28.52
CA ALA A 436 -18.51 -4.17 28.63
C ALA A 436 -17.09 -3.94 28.09
N ASP A 437 -16.46 -4.92 27.43
CA ASP A 437 -15.05 -4.85 26.98
C ASP A 437 -14.84 -4.70 25.45
N GLY A 438 -15.90 -4.61 24.67
CA GLY A 438 -15.83 -4.52 23.20
C GLY A 438 -15.44 -3.13 22.66
N MET A 439 -14.93 -3.10 21.42
CA MET A 439 -14.65 -1.89 20.66
C MET A 439 -15.94 -1.14 20.32
N ASP A 440 -16.04 0.17 20.67
CA ASP A 440 -17.15 1.01 20.17
C ASP A 440 -16.90 1.37 18.68
N PRO A 441 -17.75 0.88 17.75
CA PRO A 441 -17.57 1.15 16.32
C PRO A 441 -17.71 2.64 15.95
N ARG A 442 -18.46 3.42 16.75
CA ARG A 442 -18.62 4.87 16.55
C ARG A 442 -17.30 5.60 16.63
N ILE A 443 -16.44 5.19 17.57
CA ILE A 443 -15.12 5.78 17.76
C ILE A 443 -14.27 5.57 16.51
N TRP A 444 -14.29 4.36 15.95
CA TRP A 444 -13.53 4.04 14.75
C TRP A 444 -13.91 4.92 13.57
N PHE A 445 -15.21 5.01 13.27
CA PHE A 445 -15.68 5.83 12.15
C PHE A 445 -15.48 7.33 12.41
N ALA A 446 -15.73 7.80 13.64
CA ALA A 446 -15.53 9.20 14.02
C ALA A 446 -14.08 9.65 13.85
N THR A 447 -13.09 8.80 14.12
CA THR A 447 -11.67 9.14 13.94
C THR A 447 -11.29 9.39 12.47
N MET A 448 -11.99 8.80 11.51
CA MET A 448 -11.70 8.94 10.09
C MET A 448 -12.26 10.23 9.49
N LEU A 449 -13.34 10.77 10.06
CA LEU A 449 -14.05 11.94 9.51
C LEU A 449 -13.17 13.20 9.40
N PRO A 450 -12.41 13.62 10.43
CA PRO A 450 -11.57 14.81 10.32
C PRO A 450 -10.57 14.74 9.16
N PHE A 451 -9.98 13.56 8.95
CA PHE A 451 -9.02 13.34 7.87
C PHE A 451 -9.69 13.35 6.49
N GLY A 452 -10.89 12.79 6.37
CA GLY A 452 -11.68 12.86 5.15
C GLY A 452 -12.04 14.30 4.78
N PHE A 453 -12.57 15.07 5.73
CA PHE A 453 -12.92 16.48 5.54
C PHE A 453 -11.70 17.35 5.25
N PHE A 454 -10.60 17.17 5.97
CA PHE A 454 -9.39 17.94 5.75
C PHE A 454 -8.77 17.64 4.39
N GLY A 455 -8.70 16.37 3.99
CA GLY A 455 -8.27 15.95 2.66
C GLY A 455 -9.14 16.54 1.55
N ALA A 456 -10.47 16.50 1.70
CA ALA A 456 -11.42 17.10 0.78
C ALA A 456 -11.22 18.63 0.65
N SER A 457 -11.02 19.30 1.77
CA SER A 457 -10.79 20.76 1.82
C SER A 457 -9.50 21.16 1.12
N LEU A 458 -8.40 20.43 1.33
CA LEU A 458 -7.11 20.69 0.68
C LEU A 458 -7.20 20.49 -0.83
N MET A 459 -7.82 19.41 -1.29
CA MET A 459 -7.99 19.15 -2.72
C MET A 459 -9.01 20.07 -3.36
N GLY A 460 -10.08 20.42 -2.66
CA GLY A 460 -11.06 21.43 -3.09
C GLY A 460 -10.43 22.81 -3.25
N TYR A 461 -9.55 23.21 -2.33
CA TYR A 461 -8.78 24.45 -2.43
C TYR A 461 -7.87 24.48 -3.66
N LEU A 462 -7.12 23.39 -3.92
CA LEU A 462 -6.31 23.29 -5.13
C LEU A 462 -7.16 23.33 -6.40
N TRP A 463 -8.28 22.66 -6.42
CA TRP A 463 -9.22 22.70 -7.54
C TRP A 463 -9.74 24.11 -7.78
N TRP A 464 -10.17 24.81 -6.75
CA TRP A 464 -10.67 26.18 -6.86
C TRP A 464 -9.58 27.15 -7.36
N ARG A 465 -8.39 27.06 -6.81
CA ARG A 465 -7.26 27.94 -7.15
C ARG A 465 -6.81 27.79 -8.62
N HIS A 466 -6.89 26.58 -9.16
CA HIS A 466 -6.41 26.28 -10.52
C HIS A 466 -7.55 26.15 -11.55
N ARG A 467 -8.74 26.67 -11.28
CA ARG A 467 -9.86 26.62 -12.22
C ARG A 467 -9.60 27.26 -13.59
N GLY A 468 -8.68 28.23 -13.66
CA GLY A 468 -8.35 28.99 -14.86
C GLY A 468 -7.10 28.54 -15.62
N VAL A 469 -6.30 27.63 -15.05
CA VAL A 469 -5.04 27.18 -15.67
C VAL A 469 -5.33 25.92 -16.49
N GLY A 470 -5.04 25.98 -17.79
CA GLY A 470 -5.14 24.81 -18.67
C GLY A 470 -4.21 23.68 -18.23
N SER A 471 -4.42 22.47 -18.74
CA SER A 471 -3.81 21.17 -18.35
C SER A 471 -2.27 21.07 -18.34
N ALA A 472 -1.55 22.16 -18.49
CA ALA A 472 -0.08 22.21 -18.56
C ALA A 472 0.61 22.66 -17.24
N GLY A 473 -0.12 22.81 -16.14
CA GLY A 473 0.42 23.45 -14.94
C GLY A 473 0.03 22.81 -13.58
N THR A 474 -0.52 21.57 -13.56
CA THR A 474 -0.81 20.92 -12.28
C THR A 474 -0.47 19.43 -12.30
#